data_efa8e766fadd8dfa5024099eb363421a
#
_entry.id   efa8e766fadd8dfa5024099eb363421a
#
_cell.length_a   1.000
_cell.length_b   1.000
_cell.length_c   1.000
_cell.angle_alpha   90.00
_cell.angle_beta   90.00
_cell.angle_gamma   90.00
#
_symmetry.space_group_name_H-M   'P 1'
#
loop_
_entity.id
_entity.type
_entity.pdbx_description
1 polymer ?
#
loop_
_entity_poly.entity_id
_entity_poly.type
_entity_poly.pdbx_seq_one_letter_code
_entity_poly.pdbx_strand_id
1 'polypeptide(L)'
;MPDGLRIYAIGDVHGRADLLERLFGLIDADLARRPTPRALHVMLGDYVDRGPASRAVIDAILARAKCRELVALKGNHDALLLQALDEPTSIGDWLLMHGVETLASYGLTSADGAGSKLSDLGRAFAAALPAEHLEFFRGLKLSFSCGDFFFAHAGVRPGIDLDRQSEKDLLWIRQDFLRHDGDFGKVIVHGHTPVRDVERRRNRIGIDTAAYATGKLTALVIEGNDLRLIDTATAALRAA
;
A
#
# COMPACT_ATOMS: atom_id res chain seq x y z
N MET A 1 -11.81 -16.94 8.44
CA MET A 1 -10.87 -16.10 9.24
C MET A 1 -10.55 -16.79 10.55
N PRO A 2 -9.32 -16.67 11.15
CA PRO A 2 -9.03 -17.13 12.51
C PRO A 2 -9.93 -16.41 13.54
N ASP A 3 -10.37 -17.17 14.57
CA ASP A 3 -11.19 -16.61 15.63
C ASP A 3 -10.46 -15.54 16.43
N GLY A 4 -11.17 -14.47 16.80
CA GLY A 4 -10.61 -13.36 17.59
C GLY A 4 -9.61 -12.48 16.86
N LEU A 5 -9.41 -12.65 15.56
CA LEU A 5 -8.57 -11.79 14.74
C LEU A 5 -9.42 -10.81 13.92
N ARG A 6 -9.10 -9.52 14.01
CA ARG A 6 -9.60 -8.48 13.12
C ARG A 6 -8.48 -7.94 12.25
N ILE A 7 -8.67 -7.94 10.92
CA ILE A 7 -7.74 -7.35 9.97
C ILE A 7 -8.27 -5.99 9.50
N TYR A 8 -7.38 -5.01 9.43
CA TYR A 8 -7.58 -3.73 8.77
C TYR A 8 -6.68 -3.70 7.54
N ALA A 9 -7.21 -4.00 6.35
CA ALA A 9 -6.49 -3.88 5.09
C ALA A 9 -6.60 -2.44 4.58
N ILE A 10 -5.46 -1.78 4.35
CA ILE A 10 -5.37 -0.35 4.02
C ILE A 10 -4.88 -0.22 2.59
N GLY A 11 -5.63 0.52 1.76
CA GLY A 11 -5.31 0.76 0.35
C GLY A 11 -4.14 1.71 0.14
N ASP A 12 -3.90 2.06 -1.13
CA ASP A 12 -2.77 2.85 -1.60
C ASP A 12 -2.74 4.24 -0.97
N VAL A 13 -1.60 4.60 -0.37
CA VAL A 13 -1.45 5.84 0.42
C VAL A 13 -0.92 6.99 -0.42
N HIS A 14 0.07 6.71 -1.27
CA HIS A 14 0.67 7.68 -2.18
C HIS A 14 0.97 9.04 -1.54
N GLY A 15 1.90 9.07 -0.58
CA GLY A 15 2.39 10.31 0.02
C GLY A 15 1.35 11.13 0.79
N ARG A 16 0.19 10.55 1.15
CA ARG A 16 -0.87 11.20 1.90
C ARG A 16 -0.81 10.86 3.40
N ALA A 17 0.23 11.35 4.05
CA ALA A 17 0.42 11.16 5.49
C ALA A 17 -0.77 11.71 6.32
N ASP A 18 -1.35 12.83 5.90
CA ASP A 18 -2.54 13.44 6.51
C ASP A 18 -3.73 12.46 6.56
N LEU A 19 -3.98 11.75 5.45
CA LEU A 19 -5.06 10.77 5.38
C LEU A 19 -4.71 9.49 6.14
N LEU A 20 -3.45 9.06 6.11
CA LEU A 20 -3.02 7.86 6.84
C LEU A 20 -3.14 8.04 8.35
N GLU A 21 -2.69 9.17 8.90
CA GLU A 21 -2.83 9.49 10.32
C GLU A 21 -4.30 9.56 10.74
N ARG A 22 -5.14 10.22 9.93
CA ARG A 22 -6.59 10.25 10.15
C ARG A 22 -7.19 8.85 10.15
N LEU A 23 -6.82 7.99 9.19
CA LEU A 23 -7.32 6.62 9.09
C LEU A 23 -6.88 5.77 10.30
N PHE A 24 -5.63 5.91 10.76
CA PHE A 24 -5.16 5.25 11.97
C PHE A 24 -5.97 5.68 13.20
N GLY A 25 -6.30 6.97 13.33
CA GLY A 25 -7.18 7.45 14.41
C GLY A 25 -8.60 6.85 14.33
N LEU A 26 -9.17 6.70 13.13
CA LEU A 26 -10.48 6.06 12.94
C LEU A 26 -10.43 4.56 13.28
N ILE A 27 -9.36 3.86 12.94
CA ILE A 27 -9.13 2.45 13.30
C ILE A 27 -8.99 2.32 14.83
N ASP A 28 -8.25 3.20 15.50
CA ASP A 28 -8.15 3.18 16.97
C ASP A 28 -9.48 3.44 17.64
N ALA A 29 -10.29 4.34 17.11
CA ALA A 29 -11.66 4.57 17.58
C ALA A 29 -12.58 3.36 17.36
N ASP A 30 -12.41 2.60 16.27
CA ASP A 30 -13.13 1.33 16.04
C ASP A 30 -12.68 0.27 17.07
N LEU A 31 -11.39 0.14 17.29
CA LEU A 31 -10.84 -0.79 18.29
C LEU A 31 -11.30 -0.47 19.72
N ALA A 32 -11.39 0.81 20.08
CA ALA A 32 -11.89 1.23 21.38
C ALA A 32 -13.39 0.92 21.57
N ARG A 33 -14.20 1.12 20.53
CA ARG A 33 -15.64 0.82 20.54
C ARG A 33 -15.97 -0.66 20.45
N ARG A 34 -15.15 -1.42 19.75
CA ARG A 34 -15.29 -2.86 19.48
C ARG A 34 -13.95 -3.56 19.73
N PRO A 35 -13.60 -3.83 20.98
CA PRO A 35 -12.37 -4.53 21.30
C PRO A 35 -12.31 -5.91 20.65
N THR A 36 -11.12 -6.33 20.26
CA THR A 36 -10.83 -7.67 19.74
C THR A 36 -9.57 -8.21 20.40
N PRO A 37 -9.43 -9.53 20.60
CA PRO A 37 -8.21 -10.09 21.18
C PRO A 37 -6.95 -9.76 20.37
N ARG A 38 -7.06 -9.71 19.03
CA ARG A 38 -5.94 -9.43 18.14
C ARG A 38 -6.38 -8.57 16.95
N ALA A 39 -5.62 -7.53 16.68
CA ALA A 39 -5.82 -6.66 15.52
C ALA A 39 -4.56 -6.63 14.67
N LEU A 40 -4.70 -6.84 13.35
CA LEU A 40 -3.63 -6.84 12.38
C LEU A 40 -3.90 -5.77 11.32
N HIS A 41 -2.91 -4.90 11.07
CA HIS A 41 -2.93 -3.96 9.94
C HIS A 41 -2.23 -4.60 8.76
N VAL A 42 -2.86 -4.60 7.58
CA VAL A 42 -2.27 -5.05 6.31
C VAL A 42 -2.26 -3.88 5.36
N MET A 43 -1.07 -3.32 5.10
CA MET A 43 -0.88 -2.25 4.14
C MET A 43 -0.68 -2.86 2.74
N LEU A 44 -1.40 -2.40 1.73
CA LEU A 44 -1.40 -3.03 0.39
C LEU A 44 -0.31 -2.51 -0.55
N GLY A 45 0.59 -1.63 -0.11
CA GLY A 45 1.65 -1.06 -0.94
C GLY A 45 1.35 0.36 -1.42
N ASP A 46 2.21 0.85 -2.31
CA ASP A 46 2.16 2.20 -2.89
C ASP A 46 2.11 3.30 -1.82
N TYR A 47 3.17 3.32 -0.99
CA TYR A 47 3.31 4.32 0.08
C TYR A 47 3.76 5.67 -0.44
N VAL A 48 4.57 5.66 -1.50
CA VAL A 48 5.28 6.80 -2.07
C VAL A 48 4.61 7.33 -3.33
N ASP A 49 5.14 8.43 -3.83
CA ASP A 49 4.80 9.10 -5.09
C ASP A 49 3.43 9.79 -5.11
N ARG A 50 3.23 10.69 -6.06
CA ARG A 50 2.00 11.47 -6.31
C ARG A 50 1.65 12.49 -5.23
N GLY A 51 1.62 12.08 -3.97
CA GLY A 51 1.36 12.98 -2.85
C GLY A 51 2.64 13.57 -2.23
N PRO A 52 2.53 14.68 -1.48
CA PRO A 52 3.68 15.51 -1.12
C PRO A 52 4.48 14.98 0.07
N ALA A 53 4.01 13.96 0.80
CA ALA A 53 4.53 13.64 2.13
C ALA A 53 4.96 12.16 2.27
N SER A 54 5.61 11.59 1.23
CA SER A 54 6.05 10.19 1.21
C SER A 54 6.93 9.84 2.41
N ARG A 55 7.88 10.70 2.79
CA ARG A 55 8.71 10.51 3.99
C ARG A 55 7.86 10.37 5.24
N ALA A 56 6.92 11.28 5.46
CA ALA A 56 6.05 11.24 6.64
C ALA A 56 5.11 10.02 6.64
N VAL A 57 4.72 9.48 5.48
CA VAL A 57 3.99 8.21 5.39
C VAL A 57 4.83 7.07 5.97
N ILE A 58 6.10 6.96 5.60
CA ILE A 58 6.98 5.90 6.13
C ILE A 58 7.20 6.09 7.63
N ASP A 59 7.47 7.33 8.09
CA ASP A 59 7.58 7.64 9.52
C ASP A 59 6.33 7.17 10.30
N ALA A 60 5.12 7.46 9.79
CA ALA A 60 3.86 7.07 10.42
C ALA A 60 3.66 5.55 10.47
N ILE A 61 4.03 4.82 9.39
CA ILE A 61 3.94 3.35 9.35
C ILE A 61 4.93 2.73 10.35
N LEU A 62 6.17 3.20 10.39
CA LEU A 62 7.19 2.73 11.33
C LEU A 62 6.78 3.00 12.78
N ALA A 63 6.23 4.17 13.07
CA ALA A 63 5.67 4.47 14.38
C ALA A 63 4.49 3.54 14.75
N ARG A 64 3.61 3.26 13.78
CA ARG A 64 2.48 2.34 13.97
C ARG A 64 2.94 0.91 14.26
N ALA A 65 3.96 0.43 13.56
CA ALA A 65 4.52 -0.92 13.74
C ALA A 65 5.13 -1.15 15.13
N LYS A 66 5.54 -0.09 15.85
CA LYS A 66 6.05 -0.19 17.22
C LYS A 66 4.96 -0.54 18.25
N CYS A 67 3.68 -0.26 17.95
CA CYS A 67 2.58 -0.44 18.89
C CYS A 67 1.45 -1.35 18.37
N ARG A 68 1.49 -1.77 17.12
CA ARG A 68 0.46 -2.62 16.49
C ARG A 68 1.12 -3.69 15.61
N GLU A 69 0.50 -4.86 15.52
CA GLU A 69 0.88 -5.84 14.50
C GLU A 69 0.60 -5.27 13.11
N LEU A 70 1.62 -5.30 12.24
CA LEU A 70 1.55 -4.73 10.90
C LEU A 70 2.27 -5.62 9.90
N VAL A 71 1.62 -5.84 8.77
CA VAL A 71 2.20 -6.44 7.56
C VAL A 71 2.17 -5.37 6.48
N ALA A 72 3.32 -5.06 5.91
CA ALA A 72 3.44 -4.12 4.80
C ALA A 72 3.76 -4.89 3.51
N LEU A 73 2.91 -4.71 2.49
CA LEU A 73 3.15 -5.26 1.16
C LEU A 73 3.89 -4.25 0.30
N LYS A 74 4.59 -4.76 -0.73
CA LYS A 74 5.26 -3.95 -1.74
C LYS A 74 4.25 -3.54 -2.82
N GLY A 75 4.18 -2.26 -3.15
CA GLY A 75 3.51 -1.76 -4.34
C GLY A 75 4.48 -1.59 -5.51
N ASN A 76 3.96 -1.33 -6.69
CA ASN A 76 4.81 -1.12 -7.87
C ASN A 76 5.60 0.19 -7.78
N HIS A 77 5.09 1.23 -7.15
CA HIS A 77 5.83 2.48 -6.90
C HIS A 77 6.98 2.25 -5.90
N ASP A 78 6.76 1.46 -4.86
CA ASP A 78 7.80 1.08 -3.90
C ASP A 78 8.90 0.23 -4.56
N ALA A 79 8.53 -0.63 -5.51
CA ALA A 79 9.49 -1.42 -6.29
C ALA A 79 10.36 -0.55 -7.21
N LEU A 80 9.77 0.46 -7.87
CA LEU A 80 10.52 1.41 -8.71
C LEU A 80 11.48 2.27 -7.88
N LEU A 81 11.06 2.71 -6.69
CA LEU A 81 11.94 3.40 -5.73
C LEU A 81 13.14 2.52 -5.37
N LEU A 82 12.91 1.25 -4.99
CA LEU A 82 13.98 0.31 -4.68
C LEU A 82 14.93 0.10 -5.86
N GLN A 83 14.39 -0.05 -7.07
CA GLN A 83 15.20 -0.17 -8.28
C GLN A 83 16.07 1.08 -8.49
N ALA A 84 15.53 2.28 -8.29
CA ALA A 84 16.30 3.52 -8.40
C ALA A 84 17.40 3.66 -7.33
N LEU A 85 17.22 3.06 -6.15
CA LEU A 85 18.25 3.00 -5.10
C LEU A 85 19.37 2.00 -5.44
N ASP A 86 19.01 0.83 -5.97
CA ASP A 86 19.98 -0.23 -6.31
C ASP A 86 20.69 0.08 -7.63
N GLU A 87 20.01 0.71 -8.59
CA GLU A 87 20.51 1.11 -9.90
C GLU A 87 20.27 2.62 -10.13
N PRO A 88 21.15 3.52 -9.67
CA PRO A 88 20.95 4.98 -9.76
C PRO A 88 20.69 5.52 -11.18
N THR A 89 21.08 4.77 -12.22
CA THR A 89 20.78 5.12 -13.62
C THR A 89 19.31 4.91 -14.01
N SER A 90 18.57 4.10 -13.28
CA SER A 90 17.14 3.81 -13.52
C SER A 90 16.21 4.85 -12.88
N ILE A 91 16.74 5.83 -12.14
CA ILE A 91 15.92 6.85 -11.46
C ILE A 91 14.98 7.59 -12.42
N GLY A 92 15.37 7.73 -13.70
CA GLY A 92 14.53 8.36 -14.72
C GLY A 92 13.18 7.67 -14.91
N ASP A 93 13.15 6.36 -14.90
CA ASP A 93 11.92 5.56 -15.03
C ASP A 93 10.99 5.79 -13.85
N TRP A 94 11.56 5.83 -12.63
CA TRP A 94 10.78 6.13 -11.43
C TRP A 94 10.25 7.58 -11.42
N LEU A 95 11.04 8.57 -11.87
CA LEU A 95 10.58 9.96 -11.96
C LEU A 95 9.38 10.12 -12.92
N LEU A 96 9.35 9.36 -14.02
CA LEU A 96 8.21 9.33 -14.94
C LEU A 96 6.93 8.77 -14.29
N MET A 97 7.07 8.01 -13.20
CA MET A 97 5.97 7.47 -12.41
C MET A 97 5.64 8.33 -11.17
N HIS A 98 5.89 9.65 -11.24
CA HIS A 98 5.61 10.61 -10.17
C HIS A 98 6.50 10.48 -8.91
N GLY A 99 7.77 10.07 -9.07
CA GLY A 99 8.74 10.00 -7.98
C GLY A 99 9.28 11.37 -7.52
N VAL A 100 8.99 12.46 -8.26
CA VAL A 100 9.47 13.81 -7.95
C VAL A 100 8.98 14.28 -6.58
N GLU A 101 7.72 14.05 -6.25
CA GLU A 101 7.12 14.41 -4.97
C GLU A 101 7.78 13.65 -3.82
N THR A 102 8.17 12.41 -4.06
CA THR A 102 8.91 11.61 -3.07
C THR A 102 10.29 12.22 -2.83
N LEU A 103 11.07 12.52 -3.89
CA LEU A 103 12.37 13.21 -3.74
C LEU A 103 12.22 14.50 -2.93
N ALA A 104 11.24 15.33 -3.25
CA ALA A 104 10.97 16.58 -2.54
C ALA A 104 10.68 16.34 -1.05
N SER A 105 9.95 15.29 -0.70
CA SER A 105 9.64 14.94 0.68
C SER A 105 10.87 14.54 1.51
N TYR A 106 11.95 14.08 0.84
CA TYR A 106 13.25 13.80 1.45
C TYR A 106 14.23 14.98 1.35
N GLY A 107 13.76 16.17 0.92
CA GLY A 107 14.56 17.39 0.87
C GLY A 107 15.38 17.57 -0.41
N LEU A 108 15.11 16.78 -1.45
CA LEU A 108 15.79 16.88 -2.75
C LEU A 108 14.92 17.63 -3.74
N THR A 109 15.55 18.45 -4.57
CA THR A 109 14.87 19.19 -5.64
C THR A 109 15.43 18.80 -7.01
N SER A 110 14.73 19.17 -8.07
CA SER A 110 15.24 19.01 -9.43
C SER A 110 16.54 19.80 -9.67
N ALA A 111 16.81 20.80 -8.84
CA ALA A 111 18.07 21.56 -8.90
C ALA A 111 19.28 20.74 -8.43
N ASP A 112 19.10 19.75 -7.57
CA ASP A 112 20.17 18.85 -7.10
C ASP A 112 20.63 17.90 -8.22
N GLY A 113 19.84 17.76 -9.29
CA GLY A 113 20.21 17.10 -10.55
C GLY A 113 20.51 18.06 -11.72
N ALA A 114 20.30 19.36 -11.55
CA ALA A 114 20.48 20.34 -12.64
C ALA A 114 21.98 20.52 -12.97
N GLY A 115 22.36 20.10 -14.19
CA GLY A 115 23.76 20.15 -14.65
C GLY A 115 24.57 18.88 -14.35
N SER A 116 24.00 17.91 -13.64
CA SER A 116 24.58 16.59 -13.33
C SER A 116 23.84 15.47 -14.05
N LYS A 117 24.41 14.27 -14.04
CA LYS A 117 23.75 13.09 -14.62
C LYS A 117 22.59 12.66 -13.69
N LEU A 118 21.52 12.09 -14.27
CA LEU A 118 20.42 11.49 -13.48
C LEU A 118 20.92 10.52 -12.38
N SER A 119 22.02 9.80 -12.65
CA SER A 119 22.65 8.93 -11.66
C SER A 119 23.20 9.67 -10.43
N ASP A 120 23.50 10.97 -10.54
CA ASP A 120 23.94 11.78 -9.39
C ASP A 120 22.76 12.07 -8.45
N LEU A 121 21.59 12.35 -9.02
CA LEU A 121 20.34 12.49 -8.26
C LEU A 121 19.97 11.17 -7.55
N GLY A 122 20.12 10.02 -8.22
CA GLY A 122 19.89 8.71 -7.58
C GLY A 122 20.83 8.47 -6.38
N ARG A 123 22.11 8.83 -6.51
CA ARG A 123 23.07 8.74 -5.39
C ARG A 123 22.73 9.72 -4.26
N ALA A 124 22.31 10.94 -4.60
CA ALA A 124 21.89 11.93 -3.62
C ALA A 124 20.66 11.45 -2.84
N PHE A 125 19.69 10.84 -3.54
CA PHE A 125 18.51 10.25 -2.90
C PHE A 125 18.88 9.08 -1.96
N ALA A 126 19.76 8.18 -2.41
CA ALA A 126 20.22 7.07 -1.58
C ALA A 126 20.93 7.58 -0.30
N ALA A 127 21.66 8.70 -0.39
CA ALA A 127 22.32 9.33 0.76
C ALA A 127 21.35 10.07 1.69
N ALA A 128 20.24 10.58 1.18
CA ALA A 128 19.21 11.29 1.95
C ALA A 128 18.20 10.36 2.65
N LEU A 129 18.09 9.11 2.19
CA LEU A 129 17.14 8.15 2.73
C LEU A 129 17.62 7.63 4.11
N PRO A 130 16.82 7.76 5.19
CA PRO A 130 17.16 7.19 6.49
C PRO A 130 17.33 5.67 6.41
N ALA A 131 18.26 5.10 7.17
CA ALA A 131 18.53 3.67 7.17
C ALA A 131 17.28 2.84 7.52
N GLU A 132 16.48 3.28 8.49
CA GLU A 132 15.22 2.61 8.87
C GLU A 132 14.16 2.62 7.75
N HIS A 133 14.16 3.65 6.88
CA HIS A 133 13.29 3.70 5.70
C HIS A 133 13.76 2.70 4.63
N LEU A 134 15.07 2.62 4.39
CA LEU A 134 15.62 1.64 3.48
C LEU A 134 15.33 0.21 3.94
N GLU A 135 15.49 -0.07 5.25
CA GLU A 135 15.15 -1.35 5.84
C GLU A 135 13.66 -1.67 5.70
N PHE A 136 12.78 -0.67 5.91
CA PHE A 136 11.35 -0.81 5.68
C PHE A 136 11.05 -1.24 4.24
N PHE A 137 11.56 -0.51 3.23
CA PHE A 137 11.31 -0.85 1.82
C PHE A 137 11.85 -2.22 1.44
N ARG A 138 13.04 -2.60 1.92
CA ARG A 138 13.63 -3.92 1.67
C ARG A 138 12.88 -5.05 2.39
N GLY A 139 12.21 -4.76 3.49
CA GLY A 139 11.40 -5.69 4.26
C GLY A 139 9.98 -5.92 3.74
N LEU A 140 9.54 -5.19 2.70
CA LEU A 140 8.19 -5.31 2.14
C LEU A 140 7.94 -6.70 1.56
N LYS A 141 6.77 -7.25 1.87
CA LYS A 141 6.34 -8.56 1.37
C LYS A 141 5.60 -8.42 0.04
N LEU A 142 5.66 -9.42 -0.81
CA LEU A 142 4.92 -9.45 -2.08
C LEU A 142 3.44 -9.79 -1.89
N SER A 143 3.13 -10.60 -0.89
CA SER A 143 1.77 -11.01 -0.55
C SER A 143 1.66 -11.44 0.90
N PHE A 144 0.43 -11.56 1.38
CA PHE A 144 0.10 -12.10 2.69
C PHE A 144 -1.17 -12.94 2.60
N SER A 145 -1.23 -14.05 3.32
CA SER A 145 -2.41 -14.93 3.36
C SER A 145 -2.90 -15.13 4.78
N CYS A 146 -4.19 -14.95 5.01
CA CYS A 146 -4.82 -15.20 6.31
C CYS A 146 -6.26 -15.69 6.15
N GLY A 147 -6.54 -16.90 6.66
CA GLY A 147 -7.85 -17.54 6.51
C GLY A 147 -8.26 -17.63 5.03
N ASP A 148 -9.44 -17.15 4.70
CA ASP A 148 -10.03 -17.19 3.37
C ASP A 148 -9.60 -16.02 2.47
N PHE A 149 -8.65 -15.19 2.94
CA PHE A 149 -8.19 -14.00 2.24
C PHE A 149 -6.71 -14.11 1.83
N PHE A 150 -6.44 -13.56 0.65
CA PHE A 150 -5.10 -13.35 0.12
C PHE A 150 -4.93 -11.88 -0.22
N PHE A 151 -3.88 -11.27 0.25
CA PHE A 151 -3.58 -9.85 0.07
C PHE A 151 -2.42 -9.70 -0.90
N ALA A 152 -2.61 -8.93 -1.94
CA ALA A 152 -1.59 -8.58 -2.93
C ALA A 152 -1.81 -7.12 -3.36
N HIS A 153 -0.75 -6.45 -3.81
CA HIS A 153 -0.89 -5.07 -4.25
C HIS A 153 -1.81 -4.94 -5.47
N ALA A 154 -1.48 -5.58 -6.59
CA ALA A 154 -2.25 -5.43 -7.83
C ALA A 154 -3.28 -6.53 -8.07
N GLY A 155 -3.02 -7.73 -7.60
CA GLY A 155 -3.85 -8.90 -7.84
C GLY A 155 -3.03 -10.16 -8.08
N VAL A 156 -3.65 -11.16 -8.70
CA VAL A 156 -3.04 -12.46 -8.98
C VAL A 156 -3.33 -12.91 -10.41
N ARG A 157 -2.43 -13.68 -11.01
CA ARG A 157 -2.64 -14.26 -12.33
C ARG A 157 -3.58 -15.46 -12.24
N PRO A 158 -4.69 -15.47 -13.00
CA PRO A 158 -5.59 -16.61 -13.07
C PRO A 158 -4.88 -17.88 -13.55
N GLY A 159 -5.24 -19.01 -12.97
CA GLY A 159 -4.69 -20.33 -13.34
C GLY A 159 -3.30 -20.62 -12.76
N ILE A 160 -2.73 -19.73 -11.97
CA ILE A 160 -1.48 -19.92 -11.22
C ILE A 160 -1.82 -19.99 -9.73
N ASP A 161 -1.27 -20.97 -9.02
CA ASP A 161 -1.45 -21.11 -7.57
C ASP A 161 -0.98 -19.86 -6.83
N LEU A 162 -1.66 -19.51 -5.72
CA LEU A 162 -1.38 -18.28 -4.97
C LEU A 162 0.03 -18.22 -4.38
N ASP A 163 0.65 -19.34 -4.07
CA ASP A 163 2.03 -19.48 -3.59
C ASP A 163 3.09 -19.44 -4.69
N ARG A 164 2.65 -19.49 -5.98
CA ARG A 164 3.52 -19.50 -7.16
C ARG A 164 3.37 -18.24 -8.02
N GLN A 165 2.69 -17.23 -7.53
CA GLN A 165 2.51 -15.95 -8.23
C GLN A 165 3.85 -15.24 -8.44
N SER A 166 4.05 -14.67 -9.63
CA SER A 166 5.24 -13.89 -9.92
C SER A 166 5.18 -12.49 -9.29
N GLU A 167 6.33 -11.92 -8.89
CA GLU A 167 6.41 -10.53 -8.41
C GLU A 167 5.78 -9.57 -9.43
N LYS A 168 6.06 -9.76 -10.73
CA LYS A 168 5.48 -8.95 -11.79
C LYS A 168 3.96 -8.95 -11.77
N ASP A 169 3.32 -10.10 -11.59
CA ASP A 169 1.86 -10.18 -11.55
C ASP A 169 1.32 -9.56 -10.25
N LEU A 170 1.92 -9.87 -9.10
CA LEU A 170 1.50 -9.31 -7.81
C LEU A 170 1.57 -7.78 -7.76
N LEU A 171 2.50 -7.15 -8.51
CA LEU A 171 2.72 -5.71 -8.51
C LEU A 171 2.05 -4.95 -9.69
N TRP A 172 1.74 -5.60 -10.82
CA TRP A 172 1.38 -4.88 -12.05
C TRP A 172 0.16 -5.42 -12.77
N ILE A 173 -0.38 -6.58 -12.42
CA ILE A 173 -1.49 -7.19 -13.15
C ILE A 173 -2.73 -6.28 -13.11
N ARG A 174 -3.47 -6.22 -14.23
CA ARG A 174 -4.73 -5.46 -14.34
C ARG A 174 -5.81 -6.31 -15.00
N GLN A 175 -6.00 -6.19 -16.31
CA GLN A 175 -7.15 -6.73 -17.02
C GLN A 175 -7.32 -8.24 -16.91
N ASP A 176 -6.22 -9.01 -16.95
CA ASP A 176 -6.27 -10.48 -16.82
C ASP A 176 -6.86 -10.90 -15.47
N PHE A 177 -6.55 -10.15 -14.41
CA PHE A 177 -7.10 -10.36 -13.08
C PHE A 177 -8.51 -9.78 -12.93
N LEU A 178 -8.70 -8.51 -13.34
CA LEU A 178 -9.95 -7.77 -13.10
C LEU A 178 -11.15 -8.35 -13.86
N ARG A 179 -10.91 -8.97 -15.04
CA ARG A 179 -11.96 -9.61 -15.85
C ARG A 179 -12.23 -11.06 -15.51
N HIS A 180 -11.42 -11.64 -14.62
CA HIS A 180 -11.58 -13.04 -14.24
C HIS A 180 -12.68 -13.19 -13.17
N ASP A 181 -13.71 -13.97 -13.47
CA ASP A 181 -14.83 -14.26 -12.56
C ASP A 181 -14.72 -15.63 -11.89
N GLY A 182 -13.67 -16.42 -12.22
CA GLY A 182 -13.41 -17.73 -11.61
C GLY A 182 -12.92 -17.62 -10.16
N ASP A 183 -12.89 -18.76 -9.49
CA ASP A 183 -12.41 -18.86 -8.11
C ASP A 183 -10.88 -18.90 -8.06
N PHE A 184 -10.29 -18.20 -7.10
CA PHE A 184 -8.87 -18.23 -6.78
C PHE A 184 -8.54 -19.13 -5.57
N GLY A 185 -9.56 -19.79 -4.98
CA GLY A 185 -9.45 -20.53 -3.72
C GLY A 185 -9.46 -19.64 -2.47
N LYS A 186 -9.28 -18.32 -2.65
CA LYS A 186 -9.40 -17.28 -1.61
C LYS A 186 -9.94 -15.99 -2.21
N VAL A 187 -10.48 -15.13 -1.37
CA VAL A 187 -10.86 -13.76 -1.78
C VAL A 187 -9.59 -12.90 -1.83
N ILE A 188 -9.33 -12.31 -2.98
CA ILE A 188 -8.14 -11.46 -3.19
C ILE A 188 -8.47 -10.02 -2.77
N VAL A 189 -7.77 -9.50 -1.75
CA VAL A 189 -7.86 -8.08 -1.36
C VAL A 189 -6.70 -7.33 -2.00
N HIS A 190 -7.00 -6.27 -2.77
CA HIS A 190 -6.00 -5.58 -3.58
C HIS A 190 -6.20 -4.06 -3.68
N GLY A 191 -5.16 -3.35 -4.08
CA GLY A 191 -5.08 -1.94 -4.43
C GLY A 191 -4.83 -1.70 -5.92
N HIS A 192 -3.86 -0.83 -6.25
CA HIS A 192 -3.24 -0.61 -7.56
C HIS A 192 -4.15 -0.08 -8.67
N THR A 193 -5.36 -0.56 -8.77
CA THR A 193 -6.31 -0.14 -9.80
C THR A 193 -7.35 0.77 -9.15
N PRO A 194 -7.27 2.10 -9.37
CA PRO A 194 -8.14 3.05 -8.72
C PRO A 194 -9.62 2.79 -9.03
N VAL A 195 -10.43 2.85 -7.99
CA VAL A 195 -11.89 2.79 -8.05
C VAL A 195 -12.49 3.97 -7.29
N ARG A 196 -13.64 4.47 -7.73
CA ARG A 196 -14.34 5.55 -7.01
C ARG A 196 -14.85 5.09 -5.65
N ASP A 197 -15.42 3.89 -5.64
CA ASP A 197 -15.92 3.22 -4.46
C ASP A 197 -15.39 1.78 -4.43
N VAL A 198 -15.24 1.21 -3.24
CA VAL A 198 -14.72 -0.16 -3.08
C VAL A 198 -15.47 -1.14 -3.99
N GLU A 199 -14.70 -1.82 -4.84
CA GLU A 199 -15.25 -2.87 -5.70
C GLU A 199 -15.26 -4.19 -4.96
N ARG A 200 -16.44 -4.75 -4.73
CA ARG A 200 -16.60 -6.08 -4.15
C ARG A 200 -17.13 -7.05 -5.19
N ARG A 201 -16.36 -8.08 -5.46
CA ARG A 201 -16.74 -9.24 -6.28
C ARG A 201 -16.71 -10.50 -5.42
N ARG A 202 -17.21 -11.60 -5.98
CA ARG A 202 -17.19 -12.89 -5.28
C ARG A 202 -15.78 -13.37 -4.97
N ASN A 203 -14.81 -13.09 -5.86
CA ASN A 203 -13.43 -13.57 -5.81
C ASN A 203 -12.40 -12.50 -5.44
N ARG A 204 -12.79 -11.20 -5.34
CA ARG A 204 -11.86 -10.10 -5.01
C ARG A 204 -12.54 -8.91 -4.37
N ILE A 205 -11.75 -8.08 -3.69
CA ILE A 205 -12.16 -6.78 -3.12
C ILE A 205 -11.06 -5.76 -3.44
N GLY A 206 -11.39 -4.76 -4.28
CA GLY A 206 -10.48 -3.65 -4.63
C GLY A 206 -10.75 -2.44 -3.74
N ILE A 207 -9.71 -1.97 -3.02
CA ILE A 207 -9.84 -0.88 -2.03
C ILE A 207 -8.95 0.34 -2.32
N ASP A 208 -8.28 0.41 -3.46
CA ASP A 208 -7.60 1.65 -3.88
C ASP A 208 -8.65 2.69 -4.29
N THR A 209 -8.93 3.63 -3.40
CA THR A 209 -9.87 4.73 -3.66
C THR A 209 -9.18 6.02 -4.14
N ALA A 210 -7.96 5.89 -4.71
CA ALA A 210 -7.15 6.98 -5.25
C ALA A 210 -6.94 8.12 -4.24
N ALA A 211 -6.46 7.80 -3.04
CA ALA A 211 -6.35 8.74 -1.92
C ALA A 211 -5.66 10.06 -2.29
N TYR A 212 -4.63 10.00 -3.15
CA TYR A 212 -3.88 11.17 -3.63
C TYR A 212 -4.75 12.16 -4.41
N ALA A 213 -5.78 11.69 -5.13
CA ALA A 213 -6.65 12.50 -5.98
C ALA A 213 -8.01 12.80 -5.33
N THR A 214 -8.56 11.86 -4.57
CA THR A 214 -9.92 11.94 -4.03
C THR A 214 -9.97 12.48 -2.59
N GLY A 215 -8.85 12.44 -1.86
CA GLY A 215 -8.82 12.71 -0.43
C GLY A 215 -9.48 11.58 0.42
N LYS A 216 -9.80 10.43 -0.20
CA LYS A 216 -10.41 9.29 0.47
C LYS A 216 -9.42 8.11 0.54
N LEU A 217 -8.87 7.85 1.72
CA LEU A 217 -8.11 6.64 2.00
C LEU A 217 -9.02 5.64 2.71
N THR A 218 -9.02 4.39 2.23
CA THR A 218 -9.96 3.36 2.66
C THR A 218 -9.26 2.19 3.35
N ALA A 219 -9.85 1.71 4.44
CA ALA A 219 -9.54 0.44 5.06
C ALA A 219 -10.73 -0.52 4.97
N LEU A 220 -10.48 -1.76 4.55
CA LEU A 220 -11.40 -2.88 4.68
C LEU A 220 -11.15 -3.55 6.04
N VAL A 221 -12.20 -3.65 6.83
CA VAL A 221 -12.19 -4.36 8.13
C VAL A 221 -12.76 -5.74 7.91
N ILE A 222 -12.00 -6.77 8.28
CA ILE A 222 -12.38 -8.19 8.15
C ILE A 222 -12.36 -8.82 9.54
N GLU A 223 -13.51 -9.36 9.99
CA GLU A 223 -13.65 -10.06 11.27
C GLU A 223 -14.66 -11.21 11.14
N GLY A 224 -14.19 -12.45 11.26
CA GLY A 224 -15.03 -13.61 10.95
C GLY A 224 -15.57 -13.54 9.52
N ASN A 225 -16.91 -13.45 9.40
CA ASN A 225 -17.64 -13.27 8.14
C ASN A 225 -18.08 -11.80 7.90
N ASP A 226 -17.77 -10.90 8.84
CA ASP A 226 -18.17 -9.50 8.76
C ASP A 226 -17.12 -8.69 7.97
N LEU A 227 -17.61 -7.94 6.97
CA LEU A 227 -16.82 -7.04 6.14
C LEU A 227 -17.37 -5.63 6.25
N ARG A 228 -16.53 -4.68 6.69
CA ARG A 228 -16.91 -3.28 6.89
C ARG A 228 -15.85 -2.37 6.29
N LEU A 229 -16.22 -1.13 6.03
CA LEU A 229 -15.31 -0.11 5.52
C LEU A 229 -15.14 1.00 6.56
N ILE A 230 -13.92 1.50 6.65
CA ILE A 230 -13.57 2.76 7.30
C ILE A 230 -12.87 3.60 6.23
N ASP A 231 -13.30 4.83 6.03
CA ASP A 231 -12.63 5.75 5.11
C ASP A 231 -12.47 7.15 5.70
N THR A 232 -11.54 7.92 5.14
CA THR A 232 -11.24 9.27 5.62
C THR A 232 -12.26 10.33 5.15
N ALA A 233 -13.14 10.02 4.20
CA ALA A 233 -14.17 10.94 3.71
C ALA A 233 -15.43 10.88 4.56
N THR A 234 -15.68 9.76 5.25
CA THR A 234 -16.83 9.58 6.12
C THR A 234 -16.42 9.40 7.57
N ALA A 235 -17.16 10.00 8.49
CA ALA A 235 -16.90 9.87 9.93
C ALA A 235 -17.48 8.56 10.52
N ALA A 236 -18.13 7.70 9.73
CA ALA A 236 -18.84 6.51 10.17
C ALA A 236 -18.40 5.24 9.42
N LEU A 237 -18.43 4.11 10.14
CA LEU A 237 -18.30 2.77 9.57
C LEU A 237 -19.47 2.47 8.62
N ARG A 238 -19.16 1.92 7.43
CA ARG A 238 -20.15 1.42 6.47
C ARG A 238 -20.03 -0.09 6.32
N ALA A 239 -21.16 -0.77 6.05
CA ALA A 239 -21.14 -2.16 5.61
C ALA A 239 -20.48 -2.24 4.22
N ALA A 240 -19.61 -3.22 4.02
CA ALA A 240 -18.90 -3.47 2.77
C ALA A 240 -19.74 -4.31 1.80
#